data_09a77222e9e946d2bc32a1b1cc3f0dc6
#
_entry.id   09a77222e9e946d2bc32a1b1cc3f0dc6
#
_cell.length_a   1.000
_cell.length_b   1.000
_cell.length_c   1.000
_cell.angle_alpha   90.00
_cell.angle_beta   90.00
_cell.angle_gamma   90.00
#
_symmetry.space_group_name_H-M   'P 1'
#
loop_
_entity.id
_entity.type
_entity.pdbx_description
1 polymer ?
#
loop_
_entity_poly.entity_id
_entity_poly.type
_entity_poly.pdbx_seq_one_letter_code
_entity_poly.pdbx_strand_id
1 'polypeptide(L)'
;MSTCTPADQDVCRRPFIDALFSEEASPVMQIRVAQPGDAQGISDLVSHLTLKYIASACPTEARDQLLATMSPDAIRHNLANGLRYHLGELDGRLVGILGVHHRAHIHHLFVAESEHGKGLATRLWAVARETSHADGHCGDITVNASQYAYAIYRHWGFLPDGERQHIDGLIIIPMRWRPGRSAIGDSDFLPDVPPA
;
A
#
# COMPACT_ATOMS: atom_id res chain seq x y z
N MET A 1 -15.43 47.77 -58.64
CA MET A 1 -14.16 47.06 -58.49
C MET A 1 -13.35 47.77 -57.43
N SER A 2 -13.48 47.36 -56.15
CA SER A 2 -12.75 47.95 -55.04
C SER A 2 -11.73 46.91 -54.57
N THR A 3 -10.47 47.25 -54.74
CA THR A 3 -9.29 46.45 -54.35
C THR A 3 -9.07 46.58 -52.89
N CYS A 4 -9.09 45.44 -52.19
CA CYS A 4 -8.74 45.33 -50.78
C CYS A 4 -7.22 45.40 -50.63
N THR A 5 -6.73 46.29 -49.74
CA THR A 5 -5.32 46.48 -49.47
C THR A 5 -4.79 45.50 -48.44
N PRO A 6 -3.46 45.16 -48.46
CA PRO A 6 -2.90 44.07 -47.62
C PRO A 6 -2.68 44.39 -46.12
N ALA A 7 -3.26 45.46 -45.61
CA ALA A 7 -3.03 45.92 -44.22
C ALA A 7 -4.02 45.38 -43.20
N ASP A 8 -5.05 44.60 -43.58
CA ASP A 8 -6.12 44.13 -42.68
C ASP A 8 -5.95 42.65 -42.22
N GLN A 9 -4.79 42.03 -42.49
CA GLN A 9 -4.58 40.62 -42.13
C GLN A 9 -3.92 40.37 -40.76
N ASP A 10 -3.48 41.42 -40.05
CA ASP A 10 -2.71 41.25 -38.79
C ASP A 10 -3.50 41.44 -37.48
N VAL A 11 -4.81 41.63 -37.51
CA VAL A 11 -5.62 41.88 -36.27
C VAL A 11 -6.33 40.63 -35.76
N CYS A 12 -6.21 39.48 -36.40
CA CYS A 12 -6.91 38.24 -35.96
C CYS A 12 -6.00 37.12 -35.46
N ARG A 13 -4.79 37.42 -35.01
CA ARG A 13 -4.05 36.45 -34.19
C ARG A 13 -4.29 36.72 -32.70
N ARG A 14 -5.36 36.19 -32.20
CA ARG A 14 -5.61 36.13 -30.74
C ARG A 14 -4.62 35.13 -30.10
N PRO A 15 -3.81 35.54 -29.12
CA PRO A 15 -3.05 34.62 -28.27
C PRO A 15 -3.98 34.08 -27.20
N PHE A 16 -5.00 33.27 -27.57
CA PHE A 16 -6.00 32.75 -26.60
C PHE A 16 -6.12 31.22 -26.63
N ILE A 17 -5.26 30.54 -27.35
CA ILE A 17 -5.37 29.08 -27.49
C ILE A 17 -4.29 28.34 -26.69
N ASP A 18 -3.17 29.00 -26.31
CA ASP A 18 -2.10 28.35 -25.55
C ASP A 18 -2.38 28.20 -24.04
N ALA A 19 -3.47 28.75 -23.52
CA ALA A 19 -3.83 28.66 -22.09
C ALA A 19 -4.83 27.53 -21.77
N LEU A 20 -5.31 26.78 -22.76
CA LEU A 20 -6.35 25.76 -22.57
C LEU A 20 -5.84 24.31 -22.67
N PHE A 21 -4.55 24.12 -22.92
CA PHE A 21 -3.93 22.80 -22.87
C PHE A 21 -2.81 22.73 -21.81
N SER A 22 -3.09 23.22 -20.60
CA SER A 22 -2.50 22.60 -19.44
C SER A 22 -3.21 21.25 -19.31
N GLU A 23 -2.74 20.25 -20.05
CA GLU A 23 -2.97 18.86 -19.75
C GLU A 23 -2.40 18.67 -18.36
N GLU A 24 -3.22 18.86 -17.33
CA GLU A 24 -2.93 18.32 -16.01
C GLU A 24 -2.85 16.81 -16.25
N ALA A 25 -1.64 16.32 -16.42
CA ALA A 25 -1.36 14.90 -16.57
C ALA A 25 -2.03 14.22 -15.37
N SER A 26 -3.03 13.40 -15.64
CA SER A 26 -3.69 12.64 -14.60
C SER A 26 -2.62 11.94 -13.77
N PRO A 27 -2.70 11.99 -12.43
CA PRO A 27 -1.65 11.46 -11.57
C PRO A 27 -1.37 10.00 -11.92
N VAL A 28 -0.10 9.70 -12.24
CA VAL A 28 0.31 8.38 -12.71
C VAL A 28 0.62 7.51 -11.50
N MET A 29 -0.29 6.57 -11.22
CA MET A 29 -0.08 5.55 -10.20
C MET A 29 0.64 4.34 -10.79
N GLN A 30 1.84 4.05 -10.29
CA GLN A 30 2.64 2.90 -10.68
C GLN A 30 2.85 1.93 -9.51
N ILE A 31 2.95 0.63 -9.82
CA ILE A 31 3.37 -0.38 -8.85
C ILE A 31 4.60 -1.08 -9.41
N ARG A 32 5.67 -1.10 -8.63
CA ARG A 32 6.94 -1.75 -8.97
C ARG A 32 7.51 -2.55 -7.80
N VAL A 33 8.44 -3.45 -8.11
CA VAL A 33 9.22 -4.15 -7.07
C VAL A 33 10.30 -3.22 -6.52
N ALA A 34 10.53 -3.30 -5.22
CA ALA A 34 11.55 -2.53 -4.52
C ALA A 34 12.97 -2.95 -4.91
N GLN A 35 13.87 -1.97 -4.93
CA GLN A 35 15.31 -2.13 -5.06
C GLN A 35 15.99 -1.82 -3.71
N PRO A 36 17.25 -2.23 -3.47
CA PRO A 36 17.96 -1.92 -2.23
C PRO A 36 18.03 -0.41 -1.90
N GLY A 37 18.02 0.45 -2.92
CA GLY A 37 17.99 1.91 -2.75
C GLY A 37 16.69 2.47 -2.18
N ASP A 38 15.59 1.72 -2.23
CA ASP A 38 14.30 2.15 -1.73
C ASP A 38 14.17 2.02 -0.20
N ALA A 39 15.13 1.38 0.45
CA ALA A 39 15.06 1.02 1.87
C ALA A 39 14.79 2.21 2.79
N GLN A 40 15.34 3.39 2.50
CA GLN A 40 15.08 4.60 3.27
C GLN A 40 13.62 5.03 3.14
N GLY A 41 13.10 5.17 1.92
CA GLY A 41 11.71 5.57 1.68
C GLY A 41 10.69 4.59 2.26
N ILE A 42 10.98 3.27 2.17
CA ILE A 42 10.14 2.24 2.80
C ILE A 42 10.16 2.43 4.33
N SER A 43 11.34 2.57 4.93
CA SER A 43 11.50 2.77 6.38
C SER A 43 10.74 4.01 6.87
N ASP A 44 10.86 5.13 6.17
CA ASP A 44 10.19 6.38 6.54
C ASP A 44 8.66 6.21 6.54
N LEU A 45 8.11 5.62 5.48
CA LEU A 45 6.66 5.38 5.36
C LEU A 45 6.16 4.42 6.44
N VAL A 46 6.83 3.28 6.62
CA VAL A 46 6.43 2.24 7.58
C VAL A 46 6.51 2.75 9.00
N SER A 47 7.62 3.38 9.37
CA SER A 47 7.83 3.90 10.73
C SER A 47 6.83 4.99 11.09
N HIS A 48 6.57 5.92 10.17
CA HIS A 48 5.58 6.98 10.36
C HIS A 48 4.17 6.40 10.63
N LEU A 49 3.71 5.50 9.78
CA LEU A 49 2.36 4.92 9.91
C LEU A 49 2.25 3.95 11.09
N THR A 50 3.33 3.23 11.42
CA THR A 50 3.37 2.36 12.60
C THR A 50 3.24 3.17 13.87
N LEU A 51 3.97 4.27 14.01
CA LEU A 51 3.84 5.16 15.17
C LEU A 51 2.41 5.68 15.33
N LYS A 52 1.78 6.03 14.22
CA LYS A 52 0.46 6.64 14.25
C LYS A 52 -0.66 5.64 14.57
N TYR A 53 -0.64 4.46 13.94
CA TYR A 53 -1.80 3.55 13.95
C TYR A 53 -1.61 2.27 14.76
N ILE A 54 -0.37 1.89 15.03
CA ILE A 54 -0.07 0.59 15.65
C ILE A 54 0.57 0.78 17.02
N ALA A 55 1.61 1.57 17.09
CA ALA A 55 2.45 1.67 18.29
C ALA A 55 1.99 2.75 19.29
N SER A 56 0.88 3.45 19.03
CA SER A 56 0.38 4.51 19.92
C SER A 56 0.03 4.02 21.34
N ALA A 57 -0.41 2.77 21.45
CA ALA A 57 -0.75 2.11 22.72
C ALA A 57 0.39 1.30 23.34
N CYS A 58 1.54 1.18 22.67
CA CYS A 58 2.67 0.38 23.15
C CYS A 58 3.49 1.13 24.20
N PRO A 59 4.05 0.43 25.23
CA PRO A 59 5.12 0.96 26.06
C PRO A 59 6.29 1.45 25.21
N THR A 60 7.02 2.47 25.71
CA THR A 60 8.10 3.11 24.94
C THR A 60 9.15 2.10 24.46
N GLU A 61 9.57 1.19 25.34
CA GLU A 61 10.57 0.17 25.02
C GLU A 61 10.13 -0.77 23.89
N ALA A 62 8.89 -1.27 23.94
CA ALA A 62 8.31 -2.12 22.91
C ALA A 62 8.14 -1.37 21.58
N ARG A 63 7.76 -0.09 21.65
CA ARG A 63 7.66 0.78 20.48
C ARG A 63 9.01 0.97 19.80
N ASP A 64 10.07 1.25 20.56
CA ASP A 64 11.40 1.47 20.03
C ASP A 64 11.98 0.19 19.42
N GLN A 65 11.74 -0.98 20.03
CA GLN A 65 12.07 -2.29 19.46
C GLN A 65 11.34 -2.54 18.15
N LEU A 66 10.03 -2.27 18.10
CA LEU A 66 9.24 -2.42 16.88
C LEU A 66 9.78 -1.53 15.75
N LEU A 67 10.08 -0.26 16.04
CA LEU A 67 10.65 0.67 15.04
C LEU A 67 12.04 0.26 14.57
N ALA A 68 12.86 -0.32 15.44
CA ALA A 68 14.17 -0.84 15.05
C ALA A 68 14.08 -1.92 13.97
N THR A 69 13.01 -2.75 13.97
CA THR A 69 12.75 -3.75 12.92
C THR A 69 12.38 -3.14 11.57
N MET A 70 12.06 -1.85 11.55
CA MET A 70 11.65 -1.08 10.37
C MET A 70 12.72 -0.08 9.92
N SER A 71 13.89 -0.08 10.56
CA SER A 71 15.02 0.77 10.19
C SER A 71 15.47 0.51 8.73
N PRO A 72 16.15 1.47 8.09
CA PRO A 72 16.63 1.28 6.72
C PRO A 72 17.56 0.06 6.58
N ASP A 73 18.36 -0.25 7.61
CA ASP A 73 19.22 -1.43 7.61
C ASP A 73 18.42 -2.72 7.75
N ALA A 74 17.40 -2.74 8.60
CA ALA A 74 16.48 -3.88 8.70
C ALA A 74 15.72 -4.11 7.39
N ILE A 75 15.27 -3.05 6.72
CA ILE A 75 14.62 -3.18 5.40
C ILE A 75 15.60 -3.72 4.34
N ARG A 76 16.86 -3.24 4.29
CA ARG A 76 17.89 -3.79 3.39
C ARG A 76 18.15 -5.26 3.68
N HIS A 77 18.27 -5.62 4.95
CA HIS A 77 18.43 -7.01 5.38
C HIS A 77 17.26 -7.89 4.92
N ASN A 78 16.03 -7.42 5.11
CA ASN A 78 14.82 -8.13 4.68
C ASN A 78 14.79 -8.33 3.16
N LEU A 79 15.11 -7.28 2.37
CA LEU A 79 15.20 -7.38 0.90
C LEU A 79 16.24 -8.44 0.47
N ALA A 80 17.40 -8.45 1.12
CA ALA A 80 18.46 -9.43 0.84
C ALA A 80 18.07 -10.88 1.22
N ASN A 81 17.16 -11.04 2.19
CA ASN A 81 16.70 -12.34 2.70
C ASN A 81 15.33 -12.78 2.14
N GLY A 82 14.94 -12.28 0.97
CA GLY A 82 13.80 -12.76 0.22
C GLY A 82 12.45 -12.15 0.59
N LEU A 83 12.42 -11.06 1.37
CA LEU A 83 11.24 -10.25 1.53
C LEU A 83 11.08 -9.37 0.29
N ARG A 84 10.03 -9.61 -0.49
CA ARG A 84 9.74 -8.82 -1.68
C ARG A 84 8.74 -7.72 -1.35
N TYR A 85 9.12 -6.48 -1.57
CA TYR A 85 8.21 -5.34 -1.48
C TYR A 85 7.69 -4.93 -2.85
N HIS A 86 6.38 -4.70 -2.92
CA HIS A 86 5.70 -4.01 -4.01
C HIS A 86 5.45 -2.58 -3.55
N LEU A 87 5.95 -1.62 -4.30
CA LEU A 87 5.86 -0.18 -4.02
C LEU A 87 4.78 0.45 -4.87
N GLY A 88 3.86 1.18 -4.26
CA GLY A 88 2.90 2.04 -4.95
C GLY A 88 3.43 3.47 -4.97
N GLU A 89 3.66 4.01 -6.15
CA GLU A 89 4.14 5.36 -6.38
C GLU A 89 3.09 6.20 -7.11
N LEU A 90 2.90 7.43 -6.65
CA LEU A 90 2.08 8.44 -7.28
C LEU A 90 2.97 9.62 -7.65
N ASP A 91 3.10 9.90 -8.95
CA ASP A 91 3.98 10.95 -9.49
C ASP A 91 5.42 10.86 -8.94
N GLY A 92 5.97 9.64 -8.89
CA GLY A 92 7.31 9.36 -8.38
C GLY A 92 7.46 9.38 -6.87
N ARG A 93 6.38 9.59 -6.12
CA ARG A 93 6.36 9.61 -4.66
C ARG A 93 5.86 8.28 -4.11
N LEU A 94 6.60 7.66 -3.20
CA LEU A 94 6.18 6.45 -2.52
C LEU A 94 4.97 6.74 -1.61
N VAL A 95 3.84 6.08 -1.89
CA VAL A 95 2.58 6.29 -1.18
C VAL A 95 1.98 4.98 -0.63
N GLY A 96 2.58 3.84 -0.93
CA GLY A 96 2.13 2.57 -0.38
C GLY A 96 3.13 1.44 -0.58
N ILE A 97 3.10 0.46 0.29
CA ILE A 97 3.91 -0.74 0.19
C ILE A 97 3.12 -1.98 0.58
N LEU A 98 3.48 -3.10 -0.03
CA LEU A 98 3.13 -4.44 0.45
C LEU A 98 4.35 -5.35 0.36
N GLY A 99 4.78 -5.90 1.49
CA GLY A 99 5.91 -6.83 1.59
C GLY A 99 5.44 -8.27 1.79
N VAL A 100 5.94 -9.20 0.96
CA VAL A 100 5.63 -10.64 1.06
C VAL A 100 6.92 -11.42 1.30
N HIS A 101 6.94 -12.20 2.37
CA HIS A 101 8.04 -13.06 2.73
C HIS A 101 7.78 -14.50 2.25
N HIS A 102 8.79 -15.11 1.66
CA HIS A 102 8.72 -16.50 1.13
C HIS A 102 7.48 -16.76 0.24
N ARG A 103 7.00 -15.75 -0.50
CA ARG A 103 5.83 -15.80 -1.41
C ARG A 103 4.49 -16.12 -0.75
N ALA A 104 4.44 -16.28 0.58
CA ALA A 104 3.29 -16.82 1.29
C ALA A 104 2.87 -16.06 2.55
N HIS A 105 3.67 -15.08 3.03
CA HIS A 105 3.35 -14.34 4.24
C HIS A 105 3.44 -12.85 4.00
N ILE A 106 2.31 -12.13 4.18
CA ILE A 106 2.32 -10.66 4.17
C ILE A 106 2.97 -10.19 5.45
N HIS A 107 4.11 -9.51 5.31
CA HIS A 107 4.89 -8.99 6.42
C HIS A 107 4.56 -7.53 6.72
N HIS A 108 4.39 -6.72 5.67
CA HIS A 108 4.01 -5.32 5.77
C HIS A 108 2.92 -4.97 4.77
N LEU A 109 1.96 -4.14 5.17
CA LEU A 109 1.02 -3.44 4.31
C LEU A 109 0.80 -2.06 4.90
N PHE A 110 1.26 -1.04 4.19
CA PHE A 110 1.11 0.35 4.58
C PHE A 110 0.74 1.20 3.37
N VAL A 111 -0.19 2.14 3.57
CA VAL A 111 -0.63 3.09 2.55
C VAL A 111 -0.71 4.47 3.20
N ALA A 112 -0.15 5.47 2.53
CA ALA A 112 -0.21 6.85 2.97
C ALA A 112 -1.68 7.31 3.11
N GLU A 113 -1.96 8.11 4.11
CA GLU A 113 -3.33 8.56 4.45
C GLU A 113 -4.03 9.26 3.29
N SER A 114 -3.27 10.06 2.53
CA SER A 114 -3.78 10.75 1.34
C SER A 114 -4.34 9.78 0.29
N GLU A 115 -3.95 8.50 0.34
CA GLU A 115 -4.36 7.47 -0.62
C GLU A 115 -5.35 6.45 -0.03
N HIS A 116 -5.79 6.65 1.21
CA HIS A 116 -6.82 5.80 1.81
C HIS A 116 -8.14 5.91 1.04
N GLY A 117 -8.87 4.81 0.93
CA GLY A 117 -10.14 4.75 0.20
C GLY A 117 -10.03 4.78 -1.32
N LYS A 118 -8.84 4.98 -1.90
CA LYS A 118 -8.62 5.04 -3.36
C LYS A 118 -8.24 3.70 -3.99
N GLY A 119 -8.30 2.60 -3.25
CA GLY A 119 -8.08 1.25 -3.75
C GLY A 119 -6.61 0.84 -3.92
N LEU A 120 -5.62 1.65 -3.50
CA LEU A 120 -4.20 1.34 -3.64
C LEU A 120 -3.81 0.04 -2.94
N ALA A 121 -4.27 -0.17 -1.70
CA ALA A 121 -4.00 -1.40 -0.96
C ALA A 121 -4.50 -2.65 -1.71
N THR A 122 -5.68 -2.59 -2.31
CA THR A 122 -6.24 -3.70 -3.11
C THR A 122 -5.42 -3.95 -4.37
N ARG A 123 -4.93 -2.89 -5.03
CA ARG A 123 -4.04 -3.04 -6.20
C ARG A 123 -2.70 -3.65 -5.82
N LEU A 124 -2.10 -3.22 -4.71
CA LEU A 124 -0.86 -3.80 -4.17
C LEU A 124 -1.06 -5.29 -3.85
N TRP A 125 -2.17 -5.65 -3.22
CA TRP A 125 -2.52 -7.04 -2.93
C TRP A 125 -2.68 -7.87 -4.20
N ALA A 126 -3.37 -7.38 -5.21
CA ALA A 126 -3.55 -8.08 -6.48
C ALA A 126 -2.20 -8.38 -7.14
N VAL A 127 -1.33 -7.38 -7.27
CA VAL A 127 0.02 -7.54 -7.85
C VAL A 127 0.88 -8.50 -7.04
N ALA A 128 0.88 -8.39 -5.72
CA ALA A 128 1.67 -9.28 -4.86
C ALA A 128 1.23 -10.74 -4.97
N ARG A 129 -0.08 -10.99 -5.01
CA ARG A 129 -0.65 -12.34 -5.19
C ARG A 129 -0.30 -12.91 -6.57
N GLU A 130 -0.44 -12.12 -7.63
CA GLU A 130 -0.07 -12.55 -8.99
C GLU A 130 1.42 -12.86 -9.10
N THR A 131 2.27 -12.03 -8.50
CA THR A 131 3.72 -12.27 -8.46
C THR A 131 4.06 -13.54 -7.69
N SER A 132 3.42 -13.76 -6.54
CA SER A 132 3.63 -15.00 -5.77
C SER A 132 3.22 -16.23 -6.55
N HIS A 133 2.10 -16.15 -7.29
CA HIS A 133 1.64 -17.24 -8.16
C HIS A 133 2.59 -17.48 -9.34
N ALA A 134 3.05 -16.43 -10.00
CA ALA A 134 4.02 -16.52 -11.09
C ALA A 134 5.35 -17.15 -10.66
N ASP A 135 5.75 -16.94 -9.40
CA ASP A 135 6.92 -17.55 -8.76
C ASP A 135 6.65 -19.01 -8.30
N GLY A 136 5.51 -19.58 -8.65
CA GLY A 136 5.14 -20.97 -8.36
C GLY A 136 4.46 -21.22 -7.02
N HIS A 137 4.05 -20.17 -6.27
CA HIS A 137 3.27 -20.34 -5.05
C HIS A 137 1.78 -20.44 -5.37
N CYS A 138 1.22 -21.65 -5.24
CA CYS A 138 -0.21 -21.91 -5.47
C CYS A 138 -1.00 -22.18 -4.17
N GLY A 139 -0.36 -21.99 -3.02
CA GLY A 139 -0.93 -22.28 -1.70
C GLY A 139 -1.54 -21.08 -1.01
N ASP A 140 -1.80 -21.28 0.27
CA ASP A 140 -2.36 -20.28 1.16
C ASP A 140 -1.40 -19.10 1.36
N ILE A 141 -1.96 -17.90 1.55
CA ILE A 141 -1.21 -16.72 1.96
C ILE A 141 -1.66 -16.32 3.37
N THR A 142 -0.71 -16.04 4.24
CA THR A 142 -0.96 -15.71 5.65
C THR A 142 -0.58 -14.27 5.97
N VAL A 143 -1.11 -13.75 7.06
CA VAL A 143 -0.76 -12.45 7.63
C VAL A 143 -0.98 -12.45 9.13
N ASN A 144 -0.17 -11.70 9.86
CA ASN A 144 -0.42 -11.31 11.24
C ASN A 144 -1.02 -9.90 11.23
N ALA A 145 -2.35 -9.83 11.16
CA ALA A 145 -3.04 -8.56 11.03
C ALA A 145 -3.06 -7.79 12.35
N SER A 146 -2.79 -6.49 12.33
CA SER A 146 -3.17 -5.61 13.42
C SER A 146 -4.69 -5.46 13.48
N GLN A 147 -5.23 -5.08 14.63
CA GLN A 147 -6.66 -4.80 14.76
C GLN A 147 -7.12 -3.73 13.75
N TYR A 148 -6.28 -2.73 13.47
CA TYR A 148 -6.56 -1.70 12.48
C TYR A 148 -6.70 -2.24 11.05
N ALA A 149 -5.86 -3.20 10.65
CA ALA A 149 -5.85 -3.77 9.31
C ALA A 149 -6.81 -4.95 9.13
N TYR A 150 -7.43 -5.44 10.18
CA TYR A 150 -8.29 -6.63 10.15
C TYR A 150 -9.40 -6.54 9.09
N ALA A 151 -10.09 -5.41 9.02
CA ALA A 151 -11.23 -5.23 8.11
C ALA A 151 -10.83 -5.34 6.63
N ILE A 152 -9.68 -4.81 6.24
CA ILE A 152 -9.22 -4.89 4.84
C ILE A 152 -8.84 -6.32 4.45
N TYR A 153 -8.20 -7.07 5.35
CA TYR A 153 -7.89 -8.47 5.08
C TYR A 153 -9.16 -9.32 4.99
N ARG A 154 -10.16 -9.08 5.85
CA ARG A 154 -11.48 -9.71 5.73
C ARG A 154 -12.13 -9.41 4.38
N HIS A 155 -12.07 -8.16 3.93
CA HIS A 155 -12.59 -7.75 2.62
C HIS A 155 -11.91 -8.51 1.47
N TRP A 156 -10.64 -8.87 1.60
CA TRP A 156 -9.92 -9.66 0.59
C TRP A 156 -10.12 -11.17 0.71
N GLY A 157 -10.93 -11.63 1.67
CA GLY A 157 -11.24 -13.05 1.87
C GLY A 157 -10.28 -13.78 2.79
N PHE A 158 -9.45 -13.07 3.56
CA PHE A 158 -8.73 -13.70 4.66
C PHE A 158 -9.68 -14.06 5.79
N LEU A 159 -9.47 -15.22 6.38
CA LEU A 159 -10.19 -15.70 7.56
C LEU A 159 -9.22 -15.79 8.75
N PRO A 160 -9.70 -15.59 10.00
CA PRO A 160 -8.90 -15.87 11.19
C PRO A 160 -8.36 -17.31 11.15
N ASP A 161 -7.09 -17.48 11.53
CA ASP A 161 -6.35 -18.74 11.48
C ASP A 161 -5.56 -18.95 12.77
N GLY A 162 -6.21 -18.80 13.89
CA GLY A 162 -5.66 -18.92 15.23
C GLY A 162 -6.26 -17.94 16.22
N GLU A 163 -5.80 -18.03 17.45
CA GLU A 163 -6.26 -17.16 18.53
C GLU A 163 -5.63 -15.75 18.37
N ARG A 164 -6.40 -14.74 18.82
CA ARG A 164 -5.92 -13.37 18.95
C ARG A 164 -4.81 -13.33 20.00
N GLN A 165 -3.70 -12.71 19.66
CA GLN A 165 -2.54 -12.59 20.53
C GLN A 165 -2.40 -11.15 21.03
N HIS A 166 -1.96 -10.99 22.26
CA HIS A 166 -1.63 -9.71 22.86
C HIS A 166 -0.12 -9.72 23.16
N ILE A 167 0.64 -8.96 22.38
CA ILE A 167 2.11 -8.92 22.47
C ILE A 167 2.51 -7.47 22.66
N ASP A 168 3.07 -7.12 23.81
CA ASP A 168 3.63 -5.79 24.11
C ASP A 168 2.67 -4.62 23.83
N GLY A 169 1.37 -4.82 24.11
CA GLY A 169 0.32 -3.83 23.85
C GLY A 169 -0.24 -3.87 22.44
N LEU A 170 0.28 -4.72 21.56
CA LEU A 170 -0.25 -4.95 20.21
C LEU A 170 -1.28 -6.09 20.23
N ILE A 171 -2.36 -5.90 19.49
CA ILE A 171 -3.31 -6.97 19.17
C ILE A 171 -2.97 -7.50 17.79
N ILE A 172 -2.61 -8.79 17.74
CA ILE A 172 -2.25 -9.49 16.51
C ILE A 172 -3.29 -10.58 16.27
N ILE A 173 -3.82 -10.61 15.05
CA ILE A 173 -4.81 -11.57 14.60
C ILE A 173 -4.20 -12.36 13.44
N PRO A 174 -3.81 -13.63 13.66
CA PRO A 174 -3.37 -14.50 12.57
C PRO A 174 -4.52 -14.70 11.58
N MET A 175 -4.24 -14.51 10.29
CA MET A 175 -5.25 -14.67 9.24
C MET A 175 -4.67 -15.41 8.05
N ARG A 176 -5.55 -16.10 7.30
CA ARG A 176 -5.20 -16.91 6.14
C ARG A 176 -6.14 -16.68 4.99
N TRP A 177 -5.58 -16.47 3.82
CA TRP A 177 -6.29 -16.47 2.54
C TRP A 177 -6.03 -17.80 1.81
N ARG A 178 -7.08 -18.36 1.19
CA ARG A 178 -6.99 -19.61 0.41
C ARG A 178 -7.41 -19.37 -1.03
N PRO A 179 -6.65 -19.87 -2.02
CA PRO A 179 -7.06 -19.80 -3.42
C PRO A 179 -8.43 -20.45 -3.64
N GLY A 180 -9.25 -19.82 -4.49
CA GLY A 180 -10.57 -20.37 -4.87
C GLY A 180 -11.68 -20.25 -3.83
N ARG A 181 -11.43 -19.67 -2.65
CA ARG A 181 -12.47 -19.39 -1.66
C ARG A 181 -12.92 -17.92 -1.80
N SER A 182 -14.18 -17.73 -2.19
CA SER A 182 -14.78 -16.41 -2.26
C SER A 182 -15.09 -15.88 -0.86
N ALA A 183 -14.95 -14.57 -0.66
CA ALA A 183 -15.20 -13.88 0.61
C ALA A 183 -16.69 -13.78 1.01
N ILE A 184 -17.55 -14.68 0.53
CA ILE A 184 -18.99 -14.62 0.77
C ILE A 184 -19.41 -15.78 1.68
N GLY A 185 -19.82 -15.45 2.90
CA GLY A 185 -20.67 -16.30 3.73
C GLY A 185 -20.07 -16.81 5.03
N ASP A 186 -19.73 -15.93 5.95
CA ASP A 186 -19.78 -16.25 7.38
C ASP A 186 -20.21 -14.98 8.14
N SER A 187 -21.53 -14.85 8.35
CA SER A 187 -22.16 -13.75 9.10
C SER A 187 -22.06 -13.92 10.62
N ASP A 188 -21.22 -14.80 11.12
CA ASP A 188 -21.24 -15.21 12.53
C ASP A 188 -19.98 -14.94 13.35
N PHE A 189 -19.13 -13.99 12.95
CA PHE A 189 -18.06 -13.57 13.85
C PHE A 189 -17.80 -12.07 13.76
N LEU A 190 -18.65 -11.29 14.44
CA LEU A 190 -18.33 -9.94 14.85
C LEU A 190 -17.60 -10.03 16.20
N PRO A 191 -16.24 -9.91 16.26
CA PRO A 191 -15.63 -9.56 17.52
C PRO A 191 -16.03 -8.12 17.85
N ASP A 192 -16.43 -7.86 19.09
CA ASP A 192 -16.63 -6.51 19.65
C ASP A 192 -15.43 -5.63 19.30
N VAL A 193 -15.59 -4.78 18.30
CA VAL A 193 -14.65 -3.71 17.98
C VAL A 193 -15.29 -2.45 18.54
N PRO A 194 -14.75 -1.84 19.60
CA PRO A 194 -15.21 -0.53 20.02
C PRO A 194 -14.96 0.47 18.88
N PRO A 195 -15.87 1.45 18.67
CA PRO A 195 -15.68 2.48 17.67
C PRO A 195 -14.42 3.30 17.96
N ALA A 196 -13.79 3.76 16.89
CA ALA A 196 -12.59 4.59 16.88
C ALA A 196 -12.83 5.95 17.56
#